data_40da89a5dc1e5acb940be78606b0de1c
#
_entry.id   40da89a5dc1e5acb940be78606b0de1c
#
_cell.length_a   1.000
_cell.length_b   1.000
_cell.length_c   1.000
_cell.angle_alpha   90.00
_cell.angle_beta   90.00
_cell.angle_gamma   90.00
#
_symmetry.space_group_name_H-M   'P 1'
#
loop_
_entity.id
_entity.type
_entity.pdbx_description
1 polymer ?
#
loop_
_entity_poly.entity_id
_entity_poly.type
_entity_poly.pdbx_seq_one_letter_code
_entity_poly.pdbx_strand_id
1 'polypeptide(L)'
;MIIDRYARPANILEPKVSDPILQELDWILDDPCLFALVQRDMAKHYKASRKGRRPVPVEVTLRMIVLRRRKKWPYRQAEQEVRDNECYRWWVRVYHEPVPDHTTLNDLERVIQPGTLHRINDRVITLAHEYRLTRGYRLRVDPSVTESNIHYPTDSSLLVDGVRVLSRWLKRARPHLPATLDVATLCRGRGRSVRRRAIQIARLSRPSQARQRRSGRAQVKKTL
;
A
#
# COMPACT_ATOMS: atom_id res chain seq x y z
N MET A 1 -11.12 -40.84 -15.34
CA MET A 1 -9.75 -40.30 -15.35
C MET A 1 -9.87 -38.79 -15.30
N ILE A 2 -9.57 -38.17 -14.15
CA ILE A 2 -9.64 -36.72 -14.00
C ILE A 2 -8.32 -36.19 -14.54
N ILE A 3 -8.34 -35.65 -15.76
CA ILE A 3 -7.17 -34.96 -16.32
C ILE A 3 -6.95 -33.70 -15.46
N ASP A 4 -5.83 -33.68 -14.77
CA ASP A 4 -5.40 -32.47 -14.10
C ASP A 4 -5.01 -31.45 -15.20
N ARG A 5 -5.86 -30.46 -15.40
CA ARG A 5 -5.70 -29.47 -16.49
C ARG A 5 -4.47 -28.58 -16.32
N TYR A 6 -3.93 -28.53 -15.09
CA TYR A 6 -2.71 -27.82 -14.79
C TYR A 6 -1.49 -28.75 -14.74
N ALA A 7 -1.68 -30.05 -15.06
CA ALA A 7 -0.56 -30.96 -15.14
C ALA A 7 0.40 -30.58 -16.27
N ARG A 8 1.69 -30.62 -15.98
CA ARG A 8 2.75 -30.35 -16.95
C ARG A 8 2.68 -31.35 -18.10
N PRO A 9 2.64 -30.91 -19.34
CA PRO A 9 2.63 -31.81 -20.48
C PRO A 9 3.98 -32.53 -20.61
N ALA A 10 3.94 -33.86 -20.75
CA ALA A 10 5.11 -34.73 -20.71
C ALA A 10 6.08 -34.58 -21.91
N ASN A 11 5.62 -34.03 -23.06
CA ASN A 11 6.33 -34.09 -24.35
C ASN A 11 6.54 -32.74 -25.04
N ILE A 12 6.55 -31.63 -24.33
CA ILE A 12 6.76 -30.30 -24.92
C ILE A 12 8.12 -29.75 -24.45
N LEU A 13 8.92 -29.27 -25.42
CA LEU A 13 10.14 -28.52 -25.15
C LEU A 13 9.79 -27.27 -24.36
N GLU A 14 10.36 -27.14 -23.18
CA GLU A 14 10.14 -25.97 -22.33
C GLU A 14 10.72 -24.72 -22.98
N PRO A 15 9.91 -23.67 -23.15
CA PRO A 15 10.46 -22.41 -23.61
C PRO A 15 11.42 -21.87 -22.53
N LYS A 16 12.64 -21.59 -22.94
CA LYS A 16 13.66 -21.06 -22.03
C LYS A 16 13.30 -19.65 -21.62
N VAL A 17 13.02 -19.47 -20.34
CA VAL A 17 12.80 -18.13 -19.77
C VAL A 17 14.12 -17.37 -19.80
N SER A 18 14.18 -16.31 -20.59
CA SER A 18 15.40 -15.53 -20.78
C SER A 18 15.77 -14.63 -19.59
N ASP A 19 14.82 -14.34 -18.70
CA ASP A 19 15.04 -13.49 -17.51
C ASP A 19 15.70 -14.32 -16.39
N PRO A 20 17.00 -14.08 -16.05
CA PRO A 20 17.70 -14.87 -15.04
C PRO A 20 17.07 -14.75 -13.65
N ILE A 21 16.45 -13.61 -13.35
CA ILE A 21 15.77 -13.42 -12.07
C ILE A 21 14.53 -14.29 -11.98
N LEU A 22 13.81 -14.50 -13.09
CA LEU A 22 12.66 -15.41 -13.09
C LEU A 22 13.08 -16.88 -12.90
N GLN A 23 14.26 -17.26 -13.38
CA GLN A 23 14.82 -18.58 -13.12
C GLN A 23 15.16 -18.78 -11.63
N GLU A 24 15.76 -17.77 -10.99
CA GLU A 24 16.06 -17.82 -9.56
C GLU A 24 14.76 -17.82 -8.72
N LEU A 25 13.77 -17.03 -9.11
CA LEU A 25 12.45 -17.01 -8.45
C LEU A 25 11.71 -18.33 -8.61
N ASP A 26 11.88 -19.01 -9.72
CA ASP A 26 11.26 -20.31 -9.98
C ASP A 26 11.65 -21.32 -8.92
N TRP A 27 12.94 -21.41 -8.64
CA TRP A 27 13.48 -22.27 -7.61
C TRP A 27 12.96 -21.90 -6.18
N ILE A 28 12.88 -20.61 -5.84
CA ILE A 28 12.36 -20.17 -4.54
C ILE A 28 10.86 -20.52 -4.42
N LEU A 29 10.11 -20.33 -5.50
CA LEU A 29 8.67 -20.58 -5.54
C LEU A 29 8.31 -22.07 -5.58
N ASP A 30 9.26 -22.97 -5.76
CA ASP A 30 9.05 -24.42 -5.65
C ASP A 30 9.09 -24.93 -4.21
N ASP A 31 9.35 -24.05 -3.22
CA ASP A 31 9.29 -24.43 -1.80
C ASP A 31 7.85 -24.75 -1.37
N PRO A 32 7.56 -26.01 -0.96
CA PRO A 32 6.21 -26.41 -0.56
C PRO A 32 5.69 -25.65 0.67
N CYS A 33 6.58 -25.13 1.53
CA CYS A 33 6.19 -24.32 2.68
C CYS A 33 5.51 -23.02 2.27
N LEU A 34 6.01 -22.36 1.20
CA LEU A 34 5.39 -21.14 0.68
C LEU A 34 3.98 -21.39 0.17
N PHE A 35 3.76 -22.49 -0.55
CA PHE A 35 2.43 -22.87 -1.01
C PHE A 35 1.47 -23.13 0.15
N ALA A 36 1.91 -23.87 1.16
CA ALA A 36 1.07 -24.18 2.33
C ALA A 36 0.61 -22.94 3.08
N LEU A 37 1.44 -21.89 3.14
CA LEU A 37 1.08 -20.61 3.75
C LEU A 37 -0.04 -19.91 2.98
N VAL A 38 0.09 -19.79 1.65
CA VAL A 38 -0.90 -19.14 0.79
C VAL A 38 -2.17 -19.99 0.68
N GLN A 39 -2.05 -21.30 0.58
CA GLN A 39 -3.17 -22.23 0.50
C GLN A 39 -4.12 -22.08 1.68
N ARG A 40 -3.59 -21.89 2.90
CA ARG A 40 -4.39 -21.68 4.11
C ARG A 40 -5.31 -20.46 4.00
N ASP A 41 -4.83 -19.37 3.44
CA ASP A 41 -5.63 -18.16 3.25
C ASP A 41 -6.63 -18.32 2.11
N MET A 42 -6.20 -18.90 0.99
CA MET A 42 -7.08 -19.18 -0.14
C MET A 42 -8.20 -20.18 0.20
N ALA A 43 -7.92 -21.19 1.03
CA ALA A 43 -8.92 -22.14 1.47
C ALA A 43 -10.08 -21.50 2.24
N LYS A 44 -9.82 -20.41 2.95
CA LYS A 44 -10.88 -19.63 3.63
C LYS A 44 -11.79 -18.91 2.65
N HIS A 45 -11.26 -18.49 1.52
CA HIS A 45 -12.01 -17.79 0.46
C HIS A 45 -12.90 -18.77 -0.33
N TYR A 46 -12.35 -19.92 -0.69
CA TYR A 46 -13.10 -20.95 -1.38
C TYR A 46 -13.90 -21.77 -0.36
N LYS A 47 -15.15 -21.32 -0.11
CA LYS A 47 -16.10 -22.15 0.64
C LYS A 47 -16.20 -23.53 -0.05
N ALA A 48 -16.26 -24.58 0.75
CA ALA A 48 -16.30 -25.97 0.28
C ALA A 48 -17.60 -26.30 -0.48
N SER A 49 -17.85 -25.59 -1.57
CA SER A 49 -18.96 -25.84 -2.48
C SER A 49 -18.48 -26.80 -3.57
N ARG A 50 -19.01 -28.02 -3.59
CA ARG A 50 -18.82 -28.98 -4.69
C ARG A 50 -19.42 -28.51 -6.01
N LYS A 51 -20.17 -27.39 -6.02
CA LYS A 51 -20.83 -26.82 -7.20
C LYS A 51 -20.14 -25.49 -7.52
N GLY A 52 -19.72 -25.33 -8.79
CA GLY A 52 -19.16 -24.08 -9.30
C GLY A 52 -17.87 -24.26 -10.10
N ARG A 53 -17.29 -23.12 -10.54
CA ARG A 53 -16.00 -23.06 -11.24
C ARG A 53 -14.88 -23.58 -10.34
N ARG A 54 -13.99 -24.42 -10.89
CA ARG A 54 -12.81 -24.89 -10.16
C ARG A 54 -11.96 -23.72 -9.69
N PRO A 55 -11.43 -23.78 -8.46
CA PRO A 55 -10.53 -22.75 -7.97
C PRO A 55 -9.25 -22.71 -8.79
N VAL A 56 -8.68 -21.51 -8.92
CA VAL A 56 -7.35 -21.35 -9.52
C VAL A 56 -6.32 -21.99 -8.57
N PRO A 57 -5.37 -22.80 -9.07
CA PRO A 57 -4.33 -23.38 -8.21
C PRO A 57 -3.55 -22.30 -7.47
N VAL A 58 -3.18 -22.61 -6.24
CA VAL A 58 -2.39 -21.70 -5.38
C VAL A 58 -1.08 -21.31 -6.05
N GLU A 59 -0.44 -22.27 -6.69
CA GLU A 59 0.81 -22.09 -7.40
C GLU A 59 0.68 -21.07 -8.53
N VAL A 60 -0.31 -21.24 -9.41
CA VAL A 60 -0.59 -20.30 -10.49
C VAL A 60 -0.83 -18.89 -9.94
N THR A 61 -1.64 -18.79 -8.91
CA THR A 61 -1.96 -17.49 -8.27
C THR A 61 -0.69 -16.83 -7.72
N LEU A 62 0.12 -17.56 -6.95
CA LEU A 62 1.32 -17.01 -6.33
C LEU A 62 2.34 -16.56 -7.39
N ARG A 63 2.57 -17.39 -8.42
CA ARG A 63 3.48 -17.08 -9.52
C ARG A 63 3.00 -15.87 -10.34
N MET A 64 1.71 -15.75 -10.63
CA MET A 64 1.15 -14.57 -11.31
C MET A 64 1.32 -13.29 -10.47
N ILE A 65 1.09 -13.35 -9.17
CA ILE A 65 1.28 -12.21 -8.26
C ILE A 65 2.75 -11.79 -8.25
N VAL A 66 3.67 -12.73 -8.12
CA VAL A 66 5.12 -12.46 -8.11
C VAL A 66 5.56 -11.85 -9.44
N LEU A 67 5.17 -12.44 -10.57
CA LEU A 67 5.48 -11.93 -11.91
C LEU A 67 4.97 -10.51 -12.11
N ARG A 68 3.70 -10.26 -11.75
CA ARG A 68 3.09 -8.93 -11.83
C ARG A 68 3.87 -7.91 -11.00
N ARG A 69 4.19 -8.24 -9.75
CA ARG A 69 4.95 -7.37 -8.86
C ARG A 69 6.36 -7.09 -9.37
N ARG A 70 7.05 -8.12 -9.87
CA ARG A 70 8.41 -8.02 -10.42
C ARG A 70 8.47 -7.11 -11.65
N LYS A 71 7.50 -7.25 -12.55
CA LYS A 71 7.41 -6.45 -13.79
C LYS A 71 6.68 -5.11 -13.58
N LYS A 72 6.11 -4.84 -12.39
CA LYS A 72 5.33 -3.65 -12.06
C LYS A 72 4.11 -3.45 -12.97
N TRP A 73 3.51 -4.52 -13.44
CA TRP A 73 2.34 -4.46 -14.31
C TRP A 73 1.04 -4.22 -13.53
N PRO A 74 0.08 -3.47 -14.09
CA PRO A 74 -1.29 -3.51 -13.63
C PRO A 74 -1.91 -4.88 -13.89
N TYR A 75 -2.99 -5.24 -13.20
CA TYR A 75 -3.59 -6.59 -13.29
C TYR A 75 -4.00 -6.97 -14.72
N ARG A 76 -4.59 -6.05 -15.50
CA ARG A 76 -4.99 -6.30 -16.89
C ARG A 76 -3.80 -6.58 -17.79
N GLN A 77 -2.72 -5.85 -17.62
CA GLN A 77 -1.51 -6.09 -18.38
C GLN A 77 -0.88 -7.42 -17.99
N ALA A 78 -0.85 -7.78 -16.71
CA ALA A 78 -0.33 -9.08 -16.28
C ALA A 78 -1.12 -10.25 -16.89
N GLU A 79 -2.45 -10.16 -16.95
CA GLU A 79 -3.29 -11.14 -17.64
C GLU A 79 -2.94 -11.22 -19.12
N GLN A 80 -2.84 -10.09 -19.81
CA GLN A 80 -2.54 -10.02 -21.24
C GLN A 80 -1.15 -10.55 -21.56
N GLU A 81 -0.12 -10.10 -20.85
CA GLU A 81 1.27 -10.53 -21.06
C GLU A 81 1.45 -12.05 -20.83
N VAL A 82 0.80 -12.60 -19.80
CA VAL A 82 0.82 -14.05 -19.57
C VAL A 82 0.01 -14.80 -20.63
N ARG A 83 -1.05 -14.19 -21.18
CA ARG A 83 -1.84 -14.79 -22.27
C ARG A 83 -1.05 -14.87 -23.57
N ASP A 84 -0.33 -13.80 -23.92
CA ASP A 84 0.30 -13.59 -25.20
C ASP A 84 1.73 -14.16 -25.27
N ASN A 85 2.38 -14.36 -24.12
CA ASN A 85 3.76 -14.83 -24.03
C ASN A 85 3.83 -16.25 -23.46
N GLU A 86 4.27 -17.18 -24.30
CA GLU A 86 4.40 -18.59 -23.94
C GLU A 86 5.41 -18.82 -22.80
N CYS A 87 6.52 -18.07 -22.76
CA CYS A 87 7.50 -18.17 -21.68
C CYS A 87 6.88 -17.83 -20.31
N TYR A 88 6.04 -16.79 -20.26
CA TYR A 88 5.36 -16.45 -19.02
C TYR A 88 4.26 -17.45 -18.66
N ARG A 89 3.54 -17.99 -19.64
CA ARG A 89 2.58 -19.07 -19.40
C ARG A 89 3.24 -20.27 -18.74
N TRP A 90 4.39 -20.68 -19.26
CA TRP A 90 5.17 -21.79 -18.72
C TRP A 90 5.66 -21.50 -17.31
N TRP A 91 6.23 -20.32 -17.10
CA TRP A 91 6.73 -19.92 -15.80
C TRP A 91 5.63 -19.87 -14.73
N VAL A 92 4.43 -19.39 -15.11
CA VAL A 92 3.25 -19.35 -14.23
C VAL A 92 2.59 -20.71 -14.07
N ARG A 93 2.97 -21.71 -14.88
CA ARG A 93 2.39 -23.06 -14.92
C ARG A 93 0.94 -23.09 -15.39
N VAL A 94 0.57 -22.21 -16.30
CA VAL A 94 -0.70 -22.21 -17.04
C VAL A 94 -0.45 -22.75 -18.44
N TYR A 95 -0.49 -24.06 -18.62
CA TYR A 95 -0.12 -24.69 -19.88
C TYR A 95 -1.24 -24.63 -20.92
N HIS A 96 -2.36 -25.30 -20.65
CA HIS A 96 -3.49 -25.43 -21.59
C HIS A 96 -4.77 -24.71 -21.11
N GLU A 97 -4.80 -24.30 -19.85
CA GLU A 97 -5.95 -23.62 -19.27
C GLU A 97 -5.97 -22.13 -19.62
N PRO A 98 -7.14 -21.50 -19.60
CA PRO A 98 -7.23 -20.06 -19.74
C PRO A 98 -6.52 -19.38 -18.56
N VAL A 99 -5.79 -18.32 -18.88
CA VAL A 99 -5.13 -17.48 -17.87
C VAL A 99 -6.19 -16.89 -16.94
N PRO A 100 -5.98 -16.91 -15.61
CA PRO A 100 -6.88 -16.24 -14.68
C PRO A 100 -7.04 -14.77 -15.02
N ASP A 101 -8.28 -14.32 -15.04
CA ASP A 101 -8.62 -12.96 -15.38
C ASP A 101 -8.14 -11.97 -14.29
N HIS A 102 -7.94 -10.72 -14.67
CA HIS A 102 -7.42 -9.66 -13.81
C HIS A 102 -8.27 -9.41 -12.56
N THR A 103 -9.60 -9.60 -12.61
CA THR A 103 -10.48 -9.45 -11.45
C THR A 103 -10.27 -10.60 -10.48
N THR A 104 -10.22 -11.82 -10.98
CA THR A 104 -9.91 -13.01 -10.18
C THR A 104 -8.54 -12.89 -9.50
N LEU A 105 -7.51 -12.43 -10.23
CA LEU A 105 -6.18 -12.24 -9.68
C LEU A 105 -6.15 -11.18 -8.56
N ASN A 106 -6.84 -10.06 -8.77
CA ASN A 106 -6.97 -9.00 -7.76
C ASN A 106 -7.68 -9.50 -6.49
N ASP A 107 -8.76 -10.26 -6.66
CA ASP A 107 -9.52 -10.80 -5.52
C ASP A 107 -8.70 -11.83 -4.75
N LEU A 108 -7.97 -12.70 -5.42
CA LEU A 108 -7.09 -13.68 -4.78
C LEU A 108 -5.90 -13.02 -4.08
N GLU A 109 -5.32 -11.97 -4.64
CA GLU A 109 -4.24 -11.22 -3.96
C GLU A 109 -4.72 -10.57 -2.67
N ARG A 110 -5.97 -10.06 -2.62
CA ARG A 110 -6.56 -9.46 -1.42
C ARG A 110 -6.85 -10.47 -0.30
N VAL A 111 -7.01 -11.74 -0.64
CA VAL A 111 -7.25 -12.80 0.33
C VAL A 111 -6.01 -13.12 1.16
N ILE A 112 -4.81 -12.89 0.61
CA ILE A 112 -3.54 -13.14 1.30
C ILE A 112 -3.40 -12.15 2.46
N GLN A 113 -3.34 -12.69 3.68
CA GLN A 113 -3.26 -11.89 4.89
C GLN A 113 -1.86 -11.26 5.07
N PRO A 114 -1.76 -10.04 5.67
CA PRO A 114 -0.46 -9.43 5.98
C PRO A 114 0.46 -10.34 6.80
N GLY A 115 -0.11 -11.07 7.78
CA GLY A 115 0.64 -12.03 8.58
C GLY A 115 1.18 -13.23 7.77
N THR A 116 0.54 -13.59 6.67
CA THR A 116 1.04 -14.60 5.74
C THR A 116 2.21 -14.07 4.92
N LEU A 117 2.15 -12.79 4.49
CA LEU A 117 3.26 -12.15 3.79
C LEU A 117 4.51 -12.06 4.68
N HIS A 118 4.35 -11.75 5.97
CA HIS A 118 5.49 -11.79 6.91
C HIS A 118 6.12 -13.19 6.99
N ARG A 119 5.31 -14.24 7.14
CA ARG A 119 5.81 -15.63 7.18
C ARG A 119 6.48 -16.07 5.87
N ILE A 120 5.97 -15.61 4.72
CA ILE A 120 6.61 -15.82 3.42
C ILE A 120 8.00 -15.17 3.42
N ASN A 121 8.09 -13.91 3.87
CA ASN A 121 9.36 -13.21 3.98
C ASN A 121 10.34 -13.93 4.91
N ASP A 122 9.89 -14.36 6.08
CA ASP A 122 10.71 -15.11 7.04
C ASP A 122 11.21 -16.43 6.43
N ARG A 123 10.37 -17.14 5.67
CA ARG A 123 10.77 -18.37 4.98
C ARG A 123 11.81 -18.11 3.89
N VAL A 124 11.63 -17.04 3.09
CA VAL A 124 12.62 -16.63 2.07
C VAL A 124 13.97 -16.30 2.72
N ILE A 125 13.96 -15.59 3.84
CA ILE A 125 15.19 -15.31 4.61
C ILE A 125 15.83 -16.60 5.11
N THR A 126 15.04 -17.53 5.62
CA THR A 126 15.52 -18.83 6.08
C THR A 126 16.19 -19.60 4.93
N LEU A 127 15.54 -19.67 3.76
CA LEU A 127 16.10 -20.27 2.57
C LEU A 127 17.45 -19.61 2.17
N ALA A 128 17.51 -18.26 2.21
CA ALA A 128 18.74 -17.54 1.91
C ALA A 128 19.89 -17.88 2.87
N HIS A 129 19.58 -18.17 4.14
CA HIS A 129 20.56 -18.65 5.12
C HIS A 129 20.94 -20.11 4.89
N GLU A 130 19.97 -21.01 4.64
CA GLU A 130 20.21 -22.43 4.35
C GLU A 130 21.14 -22.61 3.16
N TYR A 131 20.94 -21.81 2.10
CA TYR A 131 21.77 -21.83 0.89
C TYR A 131 23.00 -20.93 0.96
N ARG A 132 23.30 -20.35 2.13
CA ARG A 132 24.45 -19.48 2.37
C ARG A 132 24.56 -18.26 1.45
N LEU A 133 23.43 -17.79 0.90
CA LEU A 133 23.37 -16.60 0.05
C LEU A 133 23.59 -15.32 0.87
N THR A 134 23.24 -15.34 2.16
CA THR A 134 23.51 -14.25 3.08
C THR A 134 24.03 -14.77 4.42
N ARG A 135 24.94 -14.01 5.03
CA ARG A 135 25.47 -14.31 6.38
C ARG A 135 24.86 -13.38 7.45
N GLY A 136 24.05 -12.42 7.05
CA GLY A 136 23.40 -11.47 7.96
C GLY A 136 24.32 -10.47 8.67
N TYR A 137 25.62 -10.44 8.36
CA TYR A 137 26.57 -9.57 9.06
C TYR A 137 26.50 -8.09 8.66
N ARG A 138 25.85 -7.77 7.56
CA ARG A 138 25.73 -6.39 7.07
C ARG A 138 24.28 -6.06 6.82
N LEU A 139 23.75 -5.10 7.59
CA LEU A 139 22.43 -4.54 7.40
C LEU A 139 22.57 -3.13 6.81
N ARG A 140 21.94 -2.88 5.68
CA ARG A 140 21.78 -1.54 5.13
C ARG A 140 20.39 -1.04 5.49
N VAL A 141 20.31 -0.02 6.31
CA VAL A 141 19.06 0.66 6.64
C VAL A 141 19.01 1.93 5.82
N ASP A 142 18.01 2.05 4.96
CA ASP A 142 17.77 3.25 4.17
C ASP A 142 16.56 3.98 4.74
N PRO A 143 16.65 5.28 5.03
CA PRO A 143 15.50 6.03 5.52
C PRO A 143 14.44 6.11 4.41
N SER A 144 13.23 5.67 4.70
CA SER A 144 12.10 5.85 3.81
C SER A 144 11.33 7.10 4.21
N VAL A 145 11.12 8.01 3.26
CA VAL A 145 10.23 9.16 3.43
C VAL A 145 8.81 8.68 3.17
N THR A 146 8.01 8.59 4.21
CA THR A 146 6.56 8.43 4.05
C THR A 146 5.96 9.82 3.89
N GLU A 147 5.29 10.07 2.78
CA GLU A 147 4.46 11.26 2.65
C GLU A 147 3.36 11.20 3.71
N SER A 148 3.58 11.90 4.81
CA SER A 148 2.51 12.16 5.75
C SER A 148 1.63 13.27 5.17
N ASN A 149 0.32 13.14 5.33
CA ASN A 149 -0.63 14.18 4.91
C ASN A 149 -0.52 15.40 5.87
N ILE A 150 0.70 15.92 6.01
CA ILE A 150 0.99 17.13 6.76
C ILE A 150 0.56 18.29 5.88
N HIS A 151 -0.47 18.97 6.31
CA HIS A 151 -0.89 20.22 5.68
C HIS A 151 0.29 21.19 5.64
N TYR A 152 0.62 21.69 4.42
CA TYR A 152 1.71 22.66 4.25
C TYR A 152 1.48 23.85 5.19
N PRO A 153 2.43 24.20 6.06
CA PRO A 153 2.27 25.24 7.03
C PRO A 153 2.12 26.58 6.31
N THR A 154 0.94 27.15 6.34
CA THR A 154 0.69 28.53 5.93
C THR A 154 0.81 29.45 7.13
N ASP A 155 1.15 30.73 6.94
CA ASP A 155 1.24 31.71 8.03
C ASP A 155 -0.03 31.73 8.86
N SER A 156 -1.19 31.62 8.20
CA SER A 156 -2.49 31.56 8.87
C SER A 156 -2.68 30.32 9.73
N SER A 157 -2.16 29.15 9.30
CA SER A 157 -2.23 27.91 10.09
C SER A 157 -1.27 27.95 11.27
N LEU A 158 -0.08 28.49 11.10
CA LEU A 158 0.90 28.71 12.19
C LEU A 158 0.35 29.65 13.27
N LEU A 159 -0.31 30.74 12.87
CA LEU A 159 -0.97 31.66 13.80
C LEU A 159 -2.10 30.97 14.59
N VAL A 160 -2.91 30.13 13.94
CA VAL A 160 -3.95 29.33 14.63
C VAL A 160 -3.35 28.42 15.67
N ASP A 161 -2.26 27.73 15.31
CA ASP A 161 -1.57 26.83 16.24
C ASP A 161 -0.88 27.60 17.37
N GLY A 162 -0.27 28.75 17.09
CA GLY A 162 0.27 29.65 18.09
C GLY A 162 -0.79 30.07 19.13
N VAL A 163 -1.95 30.54 18.67
CA VAL A 163 -3.07 30.91 19.55
C VAL A 163 -3.57 29.70 20.35
N ARG A 164 -3.60 28.52 19.77
CA ARG A 164 -3.99 27.27 20.46
C ARG A 164 -3.02 26.91 21.58
N VAL A 165 -1.71 26.99 21.31
CA VAL A 165 -0.66 26.70 22.30
C VAL A 165 -0.71 27.72 23.44
N LEU A 166 -0.71 29.03 23.13
CA LEU A 166 -0.80 30.09 24.12
C LEU A 166 -2.05 29.97 25.00
N SER A 167 -3.21 29.69 24.38
CA SER A 167 -4.45 29.47 25.13
C SER A 167 -4.36 28.29 26.11
N ARG A 168 -3.63 27.24 25.73
CA ARG A 168 -3.39 26.07 26.58
C ARG A 168 -2.48 26.42 27.76
N TRP A 169 -1.42 27.16 27.52
CA TRP A 169 -0.51 27.62 28.56
C TRP A 169 -1.18 28.58 29.54
N LEU A 170 -1.97 29.53 29.05
CA LEU A 170 -2.75 30.45 29.91
C LEU A 170 -3.73 29.69 30.81
N LYS A 171 -4.41 28.66 30.27
CA LYS A 171 -5.29 27.82 31.10
C LYS A 171 -4.52 27.07 32.19
N ARG A 172 -3.31 26.60 31.90
CA ARG A 172 -2.45 25.91 32.89
C ARG A 172 -1.90 26.87 33.92
N ALA A 173 -1.54 28.10 33.53
CA ALA A 173 -1.02 29.13 34.41
C ALA A 173 -2.11 29.73 35.33
N ARG A 174 -3.39 29.61 34.95
CA ARG A 174 -4.52 30.20 35.71
C ARG A 174 -4.48 29.98 37.22
N PRO A 175 -4.23 28.77 37.75
CA PRO A 175 -4.20 28.56 39.21
C PRO A 175 -3.01 29.23 39.91
N HIS A 176 -1.99 29.67 39.18
CA HIS A 176 -0.76 30.28 39.70
C HIS A 176 -0.73 31.81 39.54
N LEU A 177 -1.78 32.39 38.93
CA LEU A 177 -1.86 33.84 38.71
C LEU A 177 -2.51 34.55 39.93
N PRO A 178 -2.02 35.74 40.30
CA PRO A 178 -2.61 36.51 41.39
C PRO A 178 -4.04 36.93 41.05
N ALA A 179 -4.91 36.99 42.09
CA ALA A 179 -6.34 37.32 41.95
C ALA A 179 -6.62 38.72 41.40
N THR A 180 -5.62 39.59 41.40
CA THR A 180 -5.70 40.97 40.86
C THR A 180 -5.73 41.03 39.34
N LEU A 181 -5.37 39.97 38.63
CA LEU A 181 -5.41 39.91 37.19
C LEU A 181 -6.76 39.38 36.70
N ASP A 182 -7.41 40.13 35.81
CA ASP A 182 -8.63 39.65 35.14
C ASP A 182 -8.32 38.49 34.15
N VAL A 183 -8.16 37.31 34.75
CA VAL A 183 -7.83 36.08 34.07
C VAL A 183 -8.96 35.66 33.12
N ALA A 184 -10.20 36.07 33.37
CA ALA A 184 -11.36 35.75 32.55
C ALA A 184 -11.23 36.42 31.16
N THR A 185 -10.79 37.67 31.13
CA THR A 185 -10.53 38.38 29.85
C THR A 185 -9.30 37.88 29.14
N LEU A 186 -8.22 37.57 29.85
CA LEU A 186 -6.99 36.98 29.26
C LEU A 186 -7.21 35.59 28.69
N CYS A 187 -7.99 34.74 29.36
CA CYS A 187 -8.25 33.36 28.96
C CYS A 187 -9.46 33.21 28.04
N ARG A 188 -10.05 34.29 27.53
CA ARG A 188 -11.19 34.24 26.61
C ARG A 188 -10.80 33.47 25.38
N GLY A 189 -11.46 32.32 25.14
CA GLY A 189 -11.14 31.39 24.08
C GLY A 189 -11.33 31.97 22.69
N ARG A 190 -10.32 32.60 22.13
CA ARG A 190 -10.32 33.19 20.79
C ARG A 190 -10.09 32.15 19.66
N GLY A 191 -9.81 30.90 20.00
CA GLY A 191 -9.48 29.85 19.02
C GLY A 191 -10.52 29.65 17.94
N ARG A 192 -11.84 29.74 18.24
CA ARG A 192 -12.91 29.63 17.25
C ARG A 192 -12.89 30.80 16.24
N SER A 193 -12.66 32.03 16.72
CA SER A 193 -12.60 33.23 15.87
C SER A 193 -11.39 33.18 14.94
N VAL A 194 -10.21 32.86 15.48
CA VAL A 194 -8.97 32.74 14.69
C VAL A 194 -9.08 31.66 13.66
N ARG A 195 -9.63 30.49 14.00
CA ARG A 195 -9.86 29.41 13.04
C ARG A 195 -10.82 29.79 11.91
N ARG A 196 -11.89 30.52 12.21
CA ARG A 196 -12.83 31.03 11.18
C ARG A 196 -12.11 31.97 10.21
N ARG A 197 -11.29 32.89 10.71
CA ARG A 197 -10.52 33.83 9.89
C ARG A 197 -9.48 33.10 9.02
N ALA A 198 -8.77 32.11 9.57
CA ALA A 198 -7.83 31.31 8.79
C ALA A 198 -8.51 30.56 7.64
N ILE A 199 -9.70 29.99 7.87
CA ILE A 199 -10.50 29.33 6.82
C ILE A 199 -10.94 30.33 5.74
N GLN A 200 -11.33 31.56 6.13
CA GLN A 200 -11.68 32.61 5.18
C GLN A 200 -10.48 32.99 4.29
N ILE A 201 -9.30 33.18 4.91
CA ILE A 201 -8.05 33.48 4.20
C ILE A 201 -7.72 32.34 3.20
N ALA A 202 -7.79 31.09 3.65
CA ALA A 202 -7.54 29.92 2.79
C ALA A 202 -8.51 29.81 1.61
N ARG A 203 -9.79 30.17 1.81
CA ARG A 203 -10.79 30.19 0.71
C ARG A 203 -10.51 31.28 -0.32
N LEU A 204 -10.09 32.46 0.13
CA LEU A 204 -9.78 33.60 -0.74
C LEU A 204 -8.45 33.41 -1.51
N SER A 205 -7.57 32.57 -1.01
CA SER A 205 -6.26 32.27 -1.60
C SER A 205 -6.30 31.15 -2.67
N ARG A 206 -7.43 30.49 -2.92
CA ARG A 206 -7.53 29.40 -3.89
C ARG A 206 -7.37 29.89 -5.34
N PRO A 207 -6.55 29.19 -6.16
CA PRO A 207 -6.19 29.67 -7.53
C PRO A 207 -7.34 29.67 -8.54
N SER A 208 -8.43 28.94 -8.32
CA SER A 208 -9.54 28.82 -9.26
C SER A 208 -10.39 30.08 -9.46
N GLN A 209 -10.10 31.17 -8.73
CA GLN A 209 -10.88 32.40 -8.79
C GLN A 209 -9.99 33.62 -9.05
N ALA A 210 -9.32 33.64 -10.19
CA ALA A 210 -8.38 34.73 -10.56
C ALA A 210 -9.05 36.14 -10.57
N ARG A 211 -10.34 36.22 -10.81
CA ARG A 211 -11.10 37.50 -10.83
C ARG A 211 -11.39 38.00 -9.39
N GLN A 212 -11.56 37.11 -8.43
CA GLN A 212 -11.80 37.46 -7.01
C GLN A 212 -10.50 37.71 -6.23
N ARG A 213 -9.32 37.40 -6.78
CA ARG A 213 -8.02 37.58 -6.12
C ARG A 213 -7.72 39.04 -5.74
N ARG A 214 -8.15 40.03 -6.56
CA ARG A 214 -7.92 41.46 -6.25
C ARG A 214 -8.83 41.93 -5.11
N SER A 215 -10.09 41.55 -5.12
CA SER A 215 -11.02 41.90 -4.04
C SER A 215 -10.73 41.10 -2.76
N GLY A 216 -10.32 39.82 -2.89
CA GLY A 216 -9.95 38.96 -1.79
C GLY A 216 -8.73 39.41 -1.01
N ARG A 217 -7.69 39.94 -1.67
CA ARG A 217 -6.51 40.52 -1.00
C ARG A 217 -6.85 41.77 -0.19
N ALA A 218 -7.76 42.62 -0.70
CA ALA A 218 -8.23 43.78 0.04
C ALA A 218 -9.06 43.35 1.30
N GLN A 219 -9.84 42.30 1.19
CA GLN A 219 -10.64 41.79 2.30
C GLN A 219 -9.79 41.08 3.37
N VAL A 220 -8.74 40.35 2.97
CA VAL A 220 -7.76 39.76 3.91
C VAL A 220 -7.05 40.84 4.72
N LYS A 221 -6.64 41.96 4.11
CA LYS A 221 -6.05 43.10 4.84
C LYS A 221 -6.99 43.74 5.84
N LYS A 222 -8.31 43.72 5.61
CA LYS A 222 -9.32 44.22 6.56
C LYS A 222 -9.62 43.24 7.70
N THR A 223 -9.23 41.96 7.55
CA THR A 223 -9.56 40.90 8.51
C THR A 223 -8.41 40.62 9.46
N LEU A 224 -7.19 41.04 9.10
CA LEU A 224 -6.00 41.05 9.95
C LEU A 224 -5.94 42.33 10.75
#